data_f364e03d5434f4b04d5ff8c9f211ee69
#
_entry.id   f364e03d5434f4b04d5ff8c9f211ee69
#
_cell.length_a   1.000
_cell.length_b   1.000
_cell.length_c   1.000
_cell.angle_alpha   90.00
_cell.angle_beta   90.00
_cell.angle_gamma   90.00
#
_symmetry.space_group_name_H-M   'P 1'
#
loop_
_entity.id
_entity.type
_entity.pdbx_description
1 polymer ?
#
loop_
_entity_poly.entity_id
_entity_poly.type
_entity_poly.pdbx_seq_one_letter_code
_entity_poly.pdbx_strand_id
1 'polypeptide(L)'
;LARKAQAVHLEVFGALHTLPADDIGDGTLVLLGPAEPGFWAHVSESPEFTDGAPDPLDRWSARVISVLADEMDGTAFFPFGTPLRPFMSWALRSGRAWSSPVRLLIHDHAGLMVSFRGAVLLRDRLTLPPTGPFPCETCIERPCLTACPVGALTGADYDLDRCHDFLDRAQGTICMSQGCTVRHSCPAGHKYRRVNAQSAFHMERFHPCR
;
A
#
# COMPACT_ATOMS: atom_id res chain seq x y z
N LEU A 1 5.28 -5.14 -18.42
CA LEU A 1 4.77 -5.35 -17.08
C LEU A 1 3.49 -4.54 -16.80
N ALA A 2 3.43 -3.19 -16.99
CA ALA A 2 2.28 -2.37 -16.61
C ALA A 2 0.93 -2.86 -17.17
N ARG A 3 0.86 -3.18 -18.48
CA ARG A 3 -0.37 -3.73 -19.09
C ARG A 3 -0.77 -5.09 -18.50
N LYS A 4 0.19 -5.95 -18.17
CA LYS A 4 -0.07 -7.26 -17.56
C LYS A 4 -0.56 -7.09 -16.12
N ALA A 5 0.05 -6.19 -15.35
CA ALA A 5 -0.41 -5.86 -14.01
C ALA A 5 -1.86 -5.32 -14.01
N GLN A 6 -2.17 -4.40 -14.94
CA GLN A 6 -3.52 -3.85 -15.09
C GLN A 6 -4.58 -4.94 -15.39
N ALA A 7 -4.25 -5.97 -16.16
CA ALA A 7 -5.15 -7.07 -16.47
C ALA A 7 -5.55 -7.92 -15.26
N VAL A 8 -4.79 -7.84 -14.18
CA VAL A 8 -5.05 -8.49 -12.88
C VAL A 8 -5.33 -7.48 -11.77
N HIS A 9 -5.83 -6.30 -12.12
CA HIS A 9 -6.16 -5.23 -11.18
C HIS A 9 -5.00 -4.78 -10.26
N LEU A 10 -3.76 -4.86 -10.77
CA LEU A 10 -2.59 -4.25 -10.15
C LEU A 10 -2.09 -3.06 -10.98
N GLU A 11 -1.46 -2.12 -10.32
CA GLU A 11 -0.88 -0.91 -10.93
C GLU A 11 0.58 -0.75 -10.49
N VAL A 12 1.40 -0.15 -11.35
CA VAL A 12 2.77 0.21 -11.01
C VAL A 12 2.76 1.44 -10.10
N PHE A 13 3.17 1.24 -8.86
CA PHE A 13 3.25 2.27 -7.82
C PHE A 13 4.64 2.89 -7.70
N GLY A 14 5.51 2.60 -8.62
CA GLY A 14 6.84 3.16 -8.69
C GLY A 14 7.86 2.13 -9.13
N ALA A 15 9.04 2.62 -9.47
CA ALA A 15 10.16 1.77 -9.82
C ALA A 15 11.46 2.42 -9.34
N LEU A 16 12.47 1.60 -9.09
CA LEU A 16 13.77 2.06 -8.62
C LEU A 16 14.86 1.11 -9.12
N HIS A 17 16.07 1.62 -9.26
CA HIS A 17 17.22 0.75 -9.43
C HIS A 17 17.65 0.17 -8.08
N THR A 18 17.94 -1.11 -8.06
CA THR A 18 18.46 -1.78 -6.88
C THR A 18 19.85 -1.27 -6.52
N LEU A 19 20.15 -1.35 -5.23
CA LEU A 19 21.46 -1.08 -4.65
C LEU A 19 22.02 -2.38 -4.06
N PRO A 20 23.34 -2.51 -3.90
CA PRO A 20 23.93 -3.68 -3.24
C PRO A 20 23.34 -3.97 -1.85
N ALA A 21 22.96 -2.93 -1.10
CA ALA A 21 22.34 -3.04 0.21
C ALA A 21 20.92 -3.63 0.21
N ASP A 22 20.25 -3.71 -0.95
CA ASP A 22 18.93 -4.33 -1.06
C ASP A 22 19.00 -5.86 -0.99
N ASP A 23 20.15 -6.45 -1.32
CA ASP A 23 20.44 -7.91 -1.31
C ASP A 23 19.39 -8.74 -2.10
N ILE A 24 19.05 -8.25 -3.30
CA ILE A 24 18.05 -8.88 -4.18
C ILE A 24 18.52 -9.06 -5.62
N GLY A 25 19.78 -8.71 -5.92
CA GLY A 25 20.33 -8.68 -7.26
C GLY A 25 20.27 -7.30 -7.91
N ASP A 26 20.97 -7.14 -9.05
CA ASP A 26 20.99 -5.87 -9.80
C ASP A 26 19.86 -5.81 -10.83
N GLY A 27 19.31 -4.60 -11.04
CA GLY A 27 18.25 -4.41 -12.02
C GLY A 27 17.29 -3.26 -11.68
N THR A 28 16.08 -3.36 -12.20
CA THR A 28 14.98 -2.43 -11.90
C THR A 28 13.90 -3.13 -11.09
N LEU A 29 13.67 -2.68 -9.87
CA LEU A 29 12.59 -3.15 -9.01
C LEU A 29 11.33 -2.32 -9.26
N VAL A 30 10.24 -2.97 -9.69
CA VAL A 30 8.95 -2.35 -9.97
C VAL A 30 7.97 -2.70 -8.87
N LEU A 31 7.49 -1.70 -8.14
CA LEU A 31 6.55 -1.84 -7.04
C LEU A 31 5.12 -1.90 -7.56
N LEU A 32 4.34 -2.85 -7.06
CA LEU A 32 2.96 -3.09 -7.46
C LEU A 32 1.99 -2.83 -6.31
N GLY A 33 0.93 -2.09 -6.59
CA GLY A 33 -0.18 -1.82 -5.69
C GLY A 33 -1.53 -2.12 -6.34
N PRO A 34 -2.65 -2.00 -5.58
CA PRO A 34 -3.99 -2.17 -6.11
C PRO A 34 -4.33 -1.14 -7.20
N ALA A 35 -4.95 -1.57 -8.30
CA ALA A 35 -5.50 -0.67 -9.32
C ALA A 35 -6.99 -0.40 -9.01
N GLU A 36 -7.28 0.77 -8.47
CA GLU A 36 -8.63 1.17 -8.08
C GLU A 36 -9.32 2.04 -9.16
N PRO A 37 -10.66 2.01 -9.23
CA PRO A 37 -11.58 1.11 -8.54
C PRO A 37 -11.60 -0.26 -9.24
N GLY A 38 -11.93 -1.30 -8.49
CA GLY A 38 -12.13 -2.65 -9.06
C GLY A 38 -11.23 -3.71 -8.46
N PHE A 39 -10.08 -3.33 -7.90
CA PHE A 39 -9.18 -4.28 -7.25
C PHE A 39 -9.88 -5.14 -6.20
N TRP A 40 -10.65 -4.50 -5.30
CA TRP A 40 -11.30 -5.23 -4.21
C TRP A 40 -12.34 -6.23 -4.70
N ALA A 41 -13.21 -5.84 -5.65
CA ALA A 41 -14.19 -6.75 -6.24
C ALA A 41 -13.50 -7.95 -6.90
N HIS A 42 -12.43 -7.71 -7.67
CA HIS A 42 -11.68 -8.77 -8.33
C HIS A 42 -11.02 -9.73 -7.32
N VAL A 43 -10.34 -9.22 -6.31
CA VAL A 43 -9.58 -10.07 -5.39
C VAL A 43 -10.49 -10.84 -4.44
N SER A 44 -11.60 -10.23 -3.97
CA SER A 44 -12.53 -10.88 -3.04
C SER A 44 -13.30 -12.07 -3.67
N GLU A 45 -13.34 -12.18 -4.98
CA GLU A 45 -13.92 -13.31 -5.72
C GLU A 45 -12.89 -14.41 -6.02
N SER A 46 -11.62 -14.21 -5.66
CA SER A 46 -10.54 -15.17 -5.94
C SER A 46 -10.65 -16.43 -5.06
N PRO A 47 -10.08 -17.56 -5.52
CA PRO A 47 -10.09 -18.79 -4.73
C PRO A 47 -9.55 -18.62 -3.31
N GLU A 48 -8.54 -17.79 -3.14
CA GLU A 48 -7.92 -17.55 -1.84
C GLU A 48 -8.86 -16.89 -0.82
N PHE A 49 -9.86 -16.15 -1.29
CA PHE A 49 -10.88 -15.54 -0.42
C PHE A 49 -12.05 -16.48 -0.11
N THR A 50 -12.18 -17.59 -0.83
CA THR A 50 -13.32 -18.52 -0.70
C THR A 50 -12.92 -19.86 -0.05
N ASP A 51 -11.64 -20.18 0.05
CA ASP A 51 -11.13 -21.47 0.58
C ASP A 51 -11.06 -21.54 2.11
N GLY A 52 -11.32 -20.44 2.82
CA GLY A 52 -11.28 -20.37 4.29
C GLY A 52 -9.88 -20.42 4.92
N ALA A 53 -8.81 -20.45 4.11
CA ALA A 53 -7.46 -20.45 4.64
C ALA A 53 -7.00 -19.03 5.04
N PRO A 54 -6.05 -18.87 5.97
CA PRO A 54 -5.59 -17.57 6.44
C PRO A 54 -4.91 -16.75 5.34
N ASP A 55 -4.80 -15.44 5.55
CA ASP A 55 -4.06 -14.48 4.72
C ASP A 55 -4.42 -14.51 3.21
N PRO A 56 -5.72 -14.50 2.84
CA PRO A 56 -6.14 -14.65 1.45
C PRO A 56 -5.53 -13.62 0.51
N LEU A 57 -5.41 -12.36 0.95
CA LEU A 57 -4.86 -11.28 0.15
C LEU A 57 -3.36 -11.45 -0.12
N ASP A 58 -2.60 -11.95 0.85
CA ASP A 58 -1.17 -12.19 0.69
C ASP A 58 -0.92 -13.41 -0.20
N ARG A 59 -1.71 -14.50 -0.05
CA ARG A 59 -1.67 -15.68 -0.91
C ARG A 59 -2.02 -15.35 -2.36
N TRP A 60 -3.07 -14.56 -2.58
CA TRP A 60 -3.43 -14.06 -3.91
C TRP A 60 -2.29 -13.23 -4.52
N SER A 61 -1.72 -12.30 -3.72
CA SER A 61 -0.61 -11.46 -4.17
C SER A 61 0.60 -12.31 -4.56
N ALA A 62 0.94 -13.32 -3.74
CA ALA A 62 2.05 -14.23 -4.01
C ALA A 62 1.83 -14.99 -5.33
N ARG A 63 0.67 -15.58 -5.54
CA ARG A 63 0.35 -16.32 -6.77
C ARG A 63 0.40 -15.43 -8.01
N VAL A 64 -0.31 -14.30 -7.99
CA VAL A 64 -0.48 -13.45 -9.17
C VAL A 64 0.84 -12.74 -9.53
N ILE A 65 1.56 -12.21 -8.54
CA ILE A 65 2.79 -11.47 -8.81
C ILE A 65 3.95 -12.41 -9.17
N SER A 66 3.98 -13.65 -8.65
CA SER A 66 4.96 -14.64 -9.10
C SER A 66 4.77 -15.00 -10.58
N VAL A 67 3.53 -15.20 -11.03
CA VAL A 67 3.25 -15.43 -12.46
C VAL A 67 3.68 -14.23 -13.31
N LEU A 68 3.39 -13.00 -12.86
CA LEU A 68 3.84 -11.79 -13.57
C LEU A 68 5.37 -11.70 -13.65
N ALA A 69 6.07 -12.09 -12.58
CA ALA A 69 7.53 -12.09 -12.56
C ALA A 69 8.11 -13.15 -13.52
N ASP A 70 7.57 -14.37 -13.49
CA ASP A 70 8.00 -15.47 -14.38
C ASP A 70 7.81 -15.09 -15.86
N GLU A 71 6.68 -14.49 -16.22
CA GLU A 71 6.40 -14.01 -17.57
C GLU A 71 7.34 -12.89 -18.05
N MET A 72 8.06 -12.26 -17.14
CA MET A 72 9.00 -11.16 -17.43
C MET A 72 10.47 -11.58 -17.20
N ASP A 73 10.74 -12.87 -16.97
CA ASP A 73 12.07 -13.39 -16.59
C ASP A 73 12.66 -12.62 -15.39
N GLY A 74 11.77 -12.26 -14.44
CA GLY A 74 12.07 -11.47 -13.24
C GLY A 74 11.94 -12.29 -11.97
N THR A 75 12.07 -11.61 -10.83
CA THR A 75 11.92 -12.20 -9.49
C THR A 75 10.89 -11.43 -8.68
N ALA A 76 9.94 -12.14 -8.06
CA ALA A 76 8.93 -11.53 -7.20
C ALA A 76 9.44 -11.32 -5.78
N PHE A 77 9.04 -10.20 -5.16
CA PHE A 77 9.27 -9.88 -3.75
C PHE A 77 7.98 -9.39 -3.10
N PHE A 78 7.82 -9.64 -1.80
CA PHE A 78 6.57 -9.37 -1.09
C PHE A 78 6.81 -8.57 0.20
N PRO A 79 5.83 -7.72 0.63
CA PRO A 79 5.89 -6.98 1.89
C PRO A 79 5.54 -7.83 3.11
N PHE A 80 5.44 -9.14 2.94
CA PHE A 80 5.12 -10.15 3.95
C PHE A 80 6.07 -11.35 3.81
N GLY A 81 5.99 -12.30 4.75
CA GLY A 81 6.86 -13.48 4.79
C GLY A 81 8.20 -13.19 5.47
N THR A 82 9.10 -14.16 5.39
CA THR A 82 10.43 -14.10 6.05
C THR A 82 11.53 -14.39 5.03
N PRO A 83 12.58 -13.54 4.96
CA PRO A 83 12.77 -12.28 5.70
C PRO A 83 11.86 -11.15 5.19
N LEU A 84 11.47 -10.24 6.07
CA LEU A 84 10.74 -9.04 5.66
C LEU A 84 11.61 -8.16 4.76
N ARG A 85 11.05 -7.73 3.63
CA ARG A 85 11.72 -6.85 2.69
C ARG A 85 11.43 -5.37 2.99
N PRO A 86 12.38 -4.46 2.73
CA PRO A 86 12.27 -3.04 3.13
C PRO A 86 11.39 -2.22 2.17
N PHE A 87 10.13 -2.63 1.96
CA PHE A 87 9.19 -1.99 1.02
C PHE A 87 9.01 -0.49 1.27
N MET A 88 9.05 -0.05 2.53
CA MET A 88 8.99 1.37 2.84
C MET A 88 10.19 2.14 2.27
N SER A 89 11.40 1.62 2.44
CA SER A 89 12.61 2.21 1.88
C SER A 89 12.59 2.21 0.34
N TRP A 90 12.14 1.11 -0.27
CA TRP A 90 11.98 1.02 -1.71
C TRP A 90 10.96 2.02 -2.25
N ALA A 91 9.82 2.16 -1.57
CA ALA A 91 8.79 3.13 -1.93
C ALA A 91 9.34 4.58 -1.91
N LEU A 92 10.05 4.96 -0.86
CA LEU A 92 10.66 6.30 -0.75
C LEU A 92 11.69 6.58 -1.86
N ARG A 93 12.37 5.54 -2.35
CA ARG A 93 13.34 5.66 -3.46
C ARG A 93 12.69 5.60 -4.84
N SER A 94 11.43 5.21 -4.95
CA SER A 94 10.74 5.02 -6.23
C SER A 94 10.39 6.32 -6.97
N GLY A 95 10.52 7.47 -6.33
CA GLY A 95 10.16 8.77 -6.88
C GLY A 95 8.65 9.05 -6.95
N ARG A 96 7.80 8.14 -6.39
CA ARG A 96 6.34 8.26 -6.38
C ARG A 96 5.72 8.18 -4.98
N ALA A 97 6.53 7.96 -3.94
CA ALA A 97 6.07 7.91 -2.56
C ALA A 97 7.00 8.69 -1.64
N TRP A 98 6.45 9.30 -0.60
CA TRP A 98 7.15 10.14 0.37
C TRP A 98 6.62 9.89 1.78
N SER A 99 7.32 10.42 2.78
CA SER A 99 6.82 10.49 4.16
C SER A 99 5.87 11.68 4.29
N SER A 100 4.62 11.43 4.69
CA SER A 100 3.63 12.48 4.94
C SER A 100 3.87 13.20 6.27
N PRO A 101 3.19 14.34 6.54
CA PRO A 101 3.26 15.02 7.84
C PRO A 101 2.87 14.14 9.03
N VAL A 102 2.06 13.09 8.83
CA VAL A 102 1.69 12.09 9.85
C VAL A 102 2.57 10.84 9.81
N ARG A 103 3.74 10.90 9.16
CA ARG A 103 4.73 9.81 9.06
C ARG A 103 4.25 8.53 8.37
N LEU A 104 3.06 8.50 7.80
CA LEU A 104 2.64 7.44 6.90
C LEU A 104 3.21 7.69 5.50
N LEU A 105 3.40 6.63 4.73
CA LEU A 105 3.69 6.79 3.30
C LEU A 105 2.51 7.49 2.61
N ILE A 106 2.84 8.47 1.75
CA ILE A 106 1.92 9.08 0.82
C ILE A 106 2.41 8.84 -0.60
N HIS A 107 1.50 8.50 -1.50
CA HIS A 107 1.77 8.24 -2.91
C HIS A 107 1.11 9.33 -3.77
N ASP A 108 1.72 9.66 -4.90
CA ASP A 108 1.22 10.72 -5.82
C ASP A 108 -0.21 10.46 -6.33
N HIS A 109 -0.59 9.20 -6.50
CA HIS A 109 -1.91 8.78 -6.97
C HIS A 109 -2.81 8.26 -5.86
N ALA A 110 -2.29 7.37 -5.00
CA ALA A 110 -3.09 6.70 -3.97
C ALA A 110 -3.20 7.50 -2.65
N GLY A 111 -2.49 8.63 -2.51
CA GLY A 111 -2.45 9.39 -1.27
C GLY A 111 -2.02 8.54 -0.08
N LEU A 112 -2.66 8.74 1.07
CA LEU A 112 -2.43 7.93 2.28
C LEU A 112 -3.08 6.54 2.21
N MET A 113 -3.81 6.21 1.13
CA MET A 113 -4.36 4.87 0.88
C MET A 113 -3.36 3.91 0.24
N VAL A 114 -2.13 4.34 0.00
CA VAL A 114 -1.08 3.51 -0.59
C VAL A 114 -0.88 2.21 0.18
N SER A 115 -0.82 1.10 -0.56
CA SER A 115 -0.41 -0.21 -0.06
C SER A 115 0.28 -0.98 -1.19
N PHE A 116 1.32 -1.73 -0.85
CA PHE A 116 2.02 -2.55 -1.83
C PHE A 116 1.57 -4.00 -1.70
N ARG A 117 1.41 -4.67 -2.85
CA ARG A 117 1.07 -6.10 -2.90
C ARG A 117 2.28 -6.97 -3.20
N GLY A 118 3.29 -6.38 -3.81
CA GLY A 118 4.56 -7.02 -4.12
C GLY A 118 5.40 -6.13 -5.02
N ALA A 119 6.51 -6.68 -5.49
CA ALA A 119 7.40 -6.06 -6.45
C ALA A 119 7.96 -7.11 -7.41
N VAL A 120 8.34 -6.68 -8.61
CA VAL A 120 9.03 -7.51 -9.60
C VAL A 120 10.38 -6.89 -9.90
N LEU A 121 11.45 -7.64 -9.66
CA LEU A 121 12.79 -7.27 -10.09
C LEU A 121 12.99 -7.73 -11.54
N LEU A 122 13.22 -6.79 -12.43
CA LEU A 122 13.64 -7.01 -13.81
C LEU A 122 15.15 -6.91 -13.90
N ARG A 123 15.79 -7.78 -14.67
CA ARG A 123 17.26 -7.80 -14.83
C ARG A 123 17.80 -6.55 -15.52
N ASP A 124 16.98 -5.94 -16.38
CA ASP A 124 17.37 -4.75 -17.11
C ASP A 124 17.28 -3.49 -16.24
N ARG A 125 18.25 -2.60 -16.38
CA ARG A 125 18.20 -1.25 -15.81
C ARG A 125 17.42 -0.32 -16.75
N LEU A 126 16.09 -0.28 -16.54
CA LEU A 126 15.19 0.51 -17.37
C LEU A 126 15.38 2.03 -17.13
N THR A 127 15.08 2.83 -18.14
CA THR A 127 14.94 4.28 -17.93
C THR A 127 13.72 4.55 -17.06
N LEU A 128 13.94 5.19 -15.92
CA LEU A 128 12.88 5.55 -14.98
C LEU A 128 12.34 6.96 -15.28
N PRO A 129 11.03 7.20 -15.07
CA PRO A 129 10.48 8.54 -15.14
C PRO A 129 11.11 9.45 -14.06
N PRO A 130 11.14 10.76 -14.27
CA PRO A 130 11.57 11.68 -13.22
C PRO A 130 10.67 11.58 -11.99
N THR A 131 11.23 11.90 -10.83
CA THR A 131 10.46 12.00 -9.58
C THR A 131 9.32 13.00 -9.74
N GLY A 132 8.11 12.59 -9.38
CA GLY A 132 6.94 13.43 -9.40
C GLY A 132 6.94 14.51 -8.29
N PRO A 133 5.99 15.44 -8.30
CA PRO A 133 5.85 16.44 -7.23
C PRO A 133 5.38 15.76 -5.93
N PHE A 134 5.94 16.20 -4.81
CA PHE A 134 5.51 15.75 -3.50
C PHE A 134 4.10 16.30 -3.17
N PRO A 135 3.05 15.47 -3.02
CA PRO A 135 1.68 15.95 -2.89
C PRO A 135 1.43 16.86 -1.68
N CYS A 136 2.23 16.75 -0.62
CA CYS A 136 2.06 17.56 0.57
C CYS A 136 2.59 18.99 0.44
N GLU A 137 3.39 19.31 -0.59
CA GLU A 137 3.87 20.68 -0.83
C GLU A 137 2.72 21.63 -1.21
N THR A 138 1.73 21.13 -1.95
CA THR A 138 0.56 21.89 -2.37
C THR A 138 -0.66 21.74 -1.44
N CYS A 139 -0.58 20.87 -0.43
CA CYS A 139 -1.66 20.62 0.53
C CYS A 139 -1.59 21.63 1.68
N ILE A 140 -2.20 22.81 1.51
CA ILE A 140 -2.16 23.90 2.48
C ILE A 140 -2.85 23.52 3.80
N GLU A 141 -4.02 22.93 3.74
CA GLU A 141 -4.85 22.63 4.92
C GLU A 141 -4.34 21.46 5.76
N ARG A 142 -3.60 20.51 5.17
CA ARG A 142 -3.05 19.32 5.83
C ARG A 142 -4.05 18.62 6.76
N PRO A 143 -5.26 18.25 6.29
CA PRO A 143 -6.34 17.74 7.14
C PRO A 143 -5.95 16.45 7.89
N CYS A 144 -4.96 15.72 7.41
CA CYS A 144 -4.45 14.52 8.08
C CYS A 144 -3.90 14.78 9.49
N LEU A 145 -3.44 16.01 9.80
CA LEU A 145 -2.90 16.34 11.12
C LEU A 145 -3.98 16.42 12.22
N THR A 146 -5.24 16.62 11.86
CA THR A 146 -6.36 16.82 12.79
C THR A 146 -7.49 15.81 12.63
N ALA A 147 -7.43 14.94 11.62
CA ALA A 147 -8.51 14.01 11.31
C ALA A 147 -8.65 12.81 12.27
N CYS A 148 -7.63 12.52 13.11
CA CYS A 148 -7.74 11.43 14.07
C CYS A 148 -8.67 11.82 15.23
N PRO A 149 -9.79 11.08 15.47
CA PRO A 149 -10.77 11.44 16.49
C PRO A 149 -10.21 11.49 17.91
N VAL A 150 -9.14 10.75 18.17
CA VAL A 150 -8.51 10.67 19.49
C VAL A 150 -7.08 11.22 19.51
N GLY A 151 -6.62 11.82 18.41
CA GLY A 151 -5.26 12.34 18.31
C GLY A 151 -4.17 11.29 18.46
N ALA A 152 -4.45 10.02 18.13
CA ALA A 152 -3.47 8.94 18.21
C ALA A 152 -2.41 9.02 17.12
N LEU A 153 -2.80 9.49 15.93
CA LEU A 153 -1.89 9.67 14.80
C LEU A 153 -1.72 11.17 14.52
N THR A 154 -0.53 11.67 14.84
CA THR A 154 -0.18 13.08 14.71
C THR A 154 1.12 13.23 13.92
N GLY A 155 1.55 14.48 13.66
CA GLY A 155 2.85 14.73 13.04
C GLY A 155 4.04 14.37 13.95
N ALA A 156 3.82 14.31 15.25
CA ALA A 156 4.88 14.02 16.23
C ALA A 156 5.04 12.52 16.47
N ASP A 157 3.93 11.78 16.60
CA ASP A 157 3.95 10.37 17.01
C ASP A 157 2.73 9.59 16.48
N TYR A 158 2.79 8.26 16.59
CA TYR A 158 1.67 7.35 16.41
C TYR A 158 1.49 6.52 17.70
N ASP A 159 0.57 6.98 18.54
CA ASP A 159 0.14 6.31 19.77
C ASP A 159 -0.77 5.12 19.41
N LEU A 160 -0.16 3.94 19.26
CA LEU A 160 -0.86 2.72 18.88
C LEU A 160 -1.85 2.26 19.95
N ASP A 161 -1.49 2.38 21.22
CA ASP A 161 -2.37 1.96 22.34
C ASP A 161 -3.64 2.81 22.35
N ARG A 162 -3.51 4.13 22.24
CA ARG A 162 -4.66 5.04 22.13
C ARG A 162 -5.52 4.74 20.89
N CYS A 163 -4.90 4.38 19.77
CA CYS A 163 -5.62 3.99 18.56
C CYS A 163 -6.43 2.72 18.82
N HIS A 164 -5.81 1.66 19.33
CA HIS A 164 -6.47 0.38 19.62
C HIS A 164 -7.58 0.53 20.65
N ASP A 165 -7.34 1.26 21.73
CA ASP A 165 -8.37 1.57 22.75
C ASP A 165 -9.60 2.28 22.16
N PHE A 166 -9.39 3.14 21.15
CA PHE A 166 -10.50 3.79 20.45
C PHE A 166 -11.24 2.82 19.54
N LEU A 167 -10.55 1.92 18.83
CA LEU A 167 -11.16 0.95 17.93
C LEU A 167 -12.02 -0.08 18.66
N ASP A 168 -11.73 -0.38 19.94
CA ASP A 168 -12.55 -1.23 20.81
C ASP A 168 -13.88 -0.59 21.25
N ARG A 169 -14.05 0.72 21.07
CA ARG A 169 -15.25 1.47 21.48
C ARG A 169 -16.25 1.59 20.33
N ALA A 170 -17.53 1.82 20.67
CA ALA A 170 -18.58 2.04 19.67
C ALA A 170 -18.25 3.19 18.71
N GLN A 171 -17.57 4.25 19.19
CA GLN A 171 -17.15 5.38 18.36
C GLN A 171 -16.07 5.01 17.34
N GLY A 172 -15.28 3.93 17.58
CA GLY A 172 -14.27 3.41 16.67
C GLY A 172 -14.84 2.64 15.49
N THR A 173 -16.12 2.27 15.51
CA THR A 173 -16.78 1.49 14.45
C THR A 173 -16.61 2.10 13.08
N ILE A 174 -16.60 3.44 12.95
CA ILE A 174 -16.39 4.11 11.67
C ILE A 174 -15.00 3.81 11.08
N CYS A 175 -13.95 3.80 11.93
CA CYS A 175 -12.61 3.45 11.49
C CYS A 175 -12.51 1.96 11.13
N MET A 176 -13.19 1.08 11.87
CA MET A 176 -13.22 -0.35 11.56
C MET A 176 -13.94 -0.65 10.25
N SER A 177 -15.10 -0.03 10.00
CA SER A 177 -15.95 -0.33 8.85
C SER A 177 -15.60 0.44 7.56
N GLN A 178 -14.94 1.58 7.68
CA GLN A 178 -14.63 2.43 6.53
C GLN A 178 -13.13 2.66 6.34
N GLY A 179 -12.31 2.38 7.36
CA GLY A 179 -10.88 2.65 7.37
C GLY A 179 -10.49 3.89 8.17
N CYS A 180 -9.20 4.06 8.40
CA CYS A 180 -8.64 5.16 9.18
C CYS A 180 -9.05 6.54 8.60
N THR A 181 -9.68 7.38 9.43
CA THR A 181 -10.12 8.74 9.06
C THR A 181 -8.98 9.64 8.60
N VAL A 182 -7.77 9.47 9.16
CA VAL A 182 -6.58 10.19 8.72
C VAL A 182 -6.21 9.85 7.28
N ARG A 183 -6.31 8.57 6.89
CA ARG A 183 -6.04 8.16 5.50
C ARG A 183 -7.09 8.71 4.54
N HIS A 184 -8.36 8.71 4.94
CA HIS A 184 -9.46 9.24 4.15
C HIS A 184 -9.41 10.75 3.97
N SER A 185 -8.87 11.50 4.93
CA SER A 185 -8.77 12.96 4.84
C SER A 185 -7.76 13.47 3.80
N CYS A 186 -6.92 12.59 3.25
CA CYS A 186 -5.85 12.98 2.33
C CYS A 186 -6.39 13.35 0.94
N PRO A 187 -6.30 14.63 0.49
CA PRO A 187 -6.82 15.04 -0.82
C PRO A 187 -6.18 14.32 -2.00
N ALA A 188 -4.89 13.96 -1.90
CA ALA A 188 -4.17 13.24 -2.96
C ALA A 188 -4.78 11.85 -3.24
N GLY A 189 -5.41 11.22 -2.23
CA GLY A 189 -6.05 9.91 -2.36
C GLY A 189 -7.51 9.94 -2.85
N HIS A 190 -8.15 11.11 -2.98
CA HIS A 190 -9.58 11.16 -3.30
C HIS A 190 -9.92 10.56 -4.67
N LYS A 191 -9.05 10.72 -5.66
CA LYS A 191 -9.24 10.16 -7.00
C LYS A 191 -8.92 8.67 -7.10
N TYR A 192 -8.23 8.11 -6.13
CA TYR A 192 -7.86 6.70 -6.11
C TYR A 192 -9.06 5.78 -5.88
N ARG A 193 -10.10 6.26 -5.19
CA ARG A 193 -11.42 5.60 -5.07
C ARG A 193 -11.37 4.22 -4.42
N ARG A 194 -10.49 4.03 -3.44
CA ARG A 194 -10.46 2.80 -2.64
C ARG A 194 -11.78 2.60 -1.91
N VAL A 195 -12.37 1.41 -2.00
CA VAL A 195 -13.66 1.10 -1.38
C VAL A 195 -13.54 0.85 0.12
N ASN A 196 -14.61 1.17 0.88
CA ASN A 196 -14.63 1.00 2.33
C ASN A 196 -14.45 -0.47 2.76
N ALA A 197 -15.02 -1.43 2.03
CA ALA A 197 -14.87 -2.85 2.33
C ALA A 197 -13.40 -3.31 2.34
N GLN A 198 -12.60 -2.84 1.39
CA GLN A 198 -11.15 -3.10 1.39
C GLN A 198 -10.47 -2.45 2.59
N SER A 199 -10.85 -1.23 2.94
CA SER A 199 -10.29 -0.53 4.11
C SER A 199 -10.65 -1.24 5.40
N ALA A 200 -11.90 -1.70 5.56
CA ALA A 200 -12.36 -2.51 6.68
C ALA A 200 -11.55 -3.80 6.83
N PHE A 201 -11.35 -4.54 5.72
CA PHE A 201 -10.51 -5.73 5.72
C PHE A 201 -9.09 -5.48 6.27
N HIS A 202 -8.48 -4.34 5.94
CA HIS A 202 -7.18 -3.99 6.49
C HIS A 202 -7.25 -3.56 7.97
N MET A 203 -8.34 -2.90 8.38
CA MET A 203 -8.53 -2.52 9.77
C MET A 203 -8.72 -3.74 10.68
N GLU A 204 -9.44 -4.75 10.25
CA GLU A 204 -9.59 -6.03 10.97
C GLU A 204 -8.25 -6.73 11.23
N ARG A 205 -7.30 -6.62 10.29
CA ARG A 205 -5.96 -7.20 10.45
C ARG A 205 -5.01 -6.32 11.26
N PHE A 206 -5.20 -5.01 11.20
CA PHE A 206 -4.48 -4.07 12.04
C PHE A 206 -4.94 -4.16 13.50
N HIS A 207 -6.24 -4.36 13.72
CA HIS A 207 -6.86 -4.47 15.04
C HIS A 207 -7.76 -5.71 15.07
N PRO A 208 -7.17 -6.92 15.22
CA PRO A 208 -7.97 -8.12 15.34
C PRO A 208 -8.81 -8.07 16.61
N CYS A 209 -10.11 -8.32 16.49
CA CYS A 209 -11.01 -8.42 17.64
C CYS A 209 -10.42 -9.38 18.68
N ARG A 210 -10.25 -8.88 19.89
CA ARG A 210 -9.78 -9.66 21.05
C ARG A 210 -10.93 -10.50 21.62
#